data_c53da046c4639374ca6bd8a8039eba9e
#
_entry.id   c53da046c4639374ca6bd8a8039eba9e
#
_cell.length_a   1.000
_cell.length_b   1.000
_cell.length_c   1.000
_cell.angle_alpha   90.00
_cell.angle_beta   90.00
_cell.angle_gamma   90.00
#
_symmetry.space_group_name_H-M   'P 1'
#
loop_
_entity.id
_entity.type
_entity.pdbx_description
1 polymer ?
#
loop_
_entity_poly.entity_id
_entity_poly.type
_entity_poly.pdbx_seq_one_letter_code
_entity_poly.pdbx_strand_id
1 'polypeptide(L)'
;MTPPYAQPIQFNRNPILFILALADTLEPIKTCSDLDISPLDVLNNIGCEFNYKQIILTFKSNNMFNKMIGKINGVNNWLEVNIRINDKNNEIVVIF
;
A
#
# COMPACT_ATOMS: atom_id res chain seq x y z
N MET A 1 -0.12 13.99 -25.35
CA MET A 1 1.29 13.78 -25.21
C MET A 1 1.54 12.51 -24.41
N THR A 2 2.36 11.68 -24.97
CA THR A 2 2.72 10.50 -24.22
C THR A 2 3.81 10.90 -23.25
N PRO A 3 3.49 10.99 -22.04
CA PRO A 3 4.45 11.46 -21.10
C PRO A 3 5.51 10.43 -20.83
N PRO A 4 6.72 10.86 -20.79
CA PRO A 4 7.79 10.01 -20.27
C PRO A 4 7.50 9.57 -18.86
N TYR A 5 6.62 10.28 -18.21
CA TYR A 5 6.18 9.93 -16.88
C TYR A 5 5.12 8.81 -16.89
N ALA A 6 4.80 8.26 -18.03
CA ALA A 6 4.05 7.04 -18.09
C ALA A 6 4.84 5.87 -17.52
N GLN A 7 6.13 6.03 -17.35
CA GLN A 7 6.95 5.01 -16.71
C GLN A 7 6.76 5.04 -15.19
N PRO A 8 6.67 3.87 -14.55
CA PRO A 8 6.55 3.82 -13.09
C PRO A 8 7.73 4.47 -12.39
N ILE A 9 7.46 5.08 -11.26
CA ILE A 9 8.48 5.67 -10.40
C ILE A 9 9.33 4.55 -9.81
N GLN A 10 10.63 4.66 -9.94
CA GLN A 10 11.57 3.66 -9.42
C GLN A 10 12.22 4.15 -8.13
N PHE A 11 12.33 3.26 -7.16
CA PHE A 11 12.97 3.56 -5.89
C PHE A 11 14.42 4.01 -6.09
N ASN A 12 15.15 3.32 -6.97
CA ASN A 12 16.57 3.61 -7.19
C ASN A 12 16.82 4.97 -7.84
N ARG A 13 15.87 5.46 -8.64
CA ARG A 13 16.03 6.73 -9.36
C ARG A 13 15.51 7.92 -8.59
N ASN A 14 14.38 7.74 -7.91
CA ASN A 14 13.71 8.82 -7.19
C ASN A 14 13.25 8.31 -5.82
N PRO A 15 14.19 8.00 -4.91
CA PRO A 15 13.81 7.34 -3.65
C PRO A 15 12.85 8.16 -2.80
N ILE A 16 13.02 9.47 -2.73
CA ILE A 16 12.15 10.31 -1.92
C ILE A 16 10.74 10.35 -2.50
N LEU A 17 10.64 10.59 -3.81
CA LEU A 17 9.35 10.62 -4.48
C LEU A 17 8.66 9.26 -4.38
N PHE A 18 9.41 8.18 -4.57
CA PHE A 18 8.87 6.82 -4.45
C PHE A 18 8.29 6.57 -3.06
N ILE A 19 9.04 6.91 -2.01
CA ILE A 19 8.60 6.69 -0.62
C ILE A 19 7.36 7.53 -0.30
N LEU A 20 7.33 8.79 -0.73
CA LEU A 20 6.16 9.64 -0.49
C LEU A 20 4.92 9.11 -1.20
N ALA A 21 5.07 8.68 -2.44
CA ALA A 21 3.97 8.12 -3.21
C ALA A 21 3.48 6.80 -2.61
N LEU A 22 4.40 5.94 -2.19
CA LEU A 22 4.06 4.68 -1.56
C LEU A 22 3.36 4.90 -0.22
N ALA A 23 3.86 5.81 0.60
CA ALA A 23 3.25 6.12 1.89
C ALA A 23 1.82 6.66 1.71
N ASP A 24 1.61 7.54 0.75
CA ASP A 24 0.27 8.04 0.45
C ASP A 24 -0.68 6.93 0.00
N THR A 25 -0.17 6.00 -0.81
CA THR A 25 -0.96 4.87 -1.29
C THR A 25 -1.33 3.91 -0.17
N LEU A 26 -0.42 3.66 0.76
CA LEU A 26 -0.62 2.69 1.84
C LEU A 26 -1.24 3.32 3.09
N GLU A 27 -1.57 4.60 3.07
CA GLU A 27 -2.13 5.29 4.22
C GLU A 27 -3.51 4.70 4.55
N PRO A 28 -3.70 4.10 5.74
CA PRO A 28 -4.92 3.34 6.04
C PRO A 28 -6.08 4.18 6.54
N ILE A 29 -5.83 5.29 7.21
CA ILE A 29 -6.90 6.08 7.83
C ILE A 29 -7.85 6.64 6.78
N LYS A 30 -7.29 7.25 5.75
CA LYS A 30 -8.06 7.82 4.66
C LYS A 30 -8.73 6.72 3.82
N THR A 31 -8.01 5.63 3.58
CA THR A 31 -8.51 4.51 2.80
C THR A 31 -9.72 3.85 3.45
N CYS A 32 -9.70 3.75 4.78
CA CYS A 32 -10.75 3.09 5.54
C CYS A 32 -11.78 4.06 6.14
N SER A 33 -11.78 5.32 5.71
CA SER A 33 -12.63 6.36 6.31
C SER A 33 -14.13 6.08 6.18
N ASP A 34 -14.54 5.31 5.17
CA ASP A 34 -15.94 4.98 4.95
C ASP A 34 -16.41 3.73 5.71
N LEU A 35 -15.54 3.10 6.48
CA LEU A 35 -15.89 1.91 7.26
C LEU A 35 -16.44 2.24 8.65
N ASP A 36 -16.61 3.52 8.96
CA ASP A 36 -17.13 3.96 10.26
C ASP A 36 -16.31 3.44 11.44
N ILE A 37 -14.99 3.48 11.27
CA ILE A 37 -14.03 3.05 12.28
C ILE A 37 -13.18 4.26 12.67
N SER A 38 -12.93 4.43 13.97
CA SER A 38 -12.09 5.55 14.42
C SER A 38 -10.66 5.39 13.90
N PRO A 39 -9.93 6.50 13.68
CA PRO A 39 -8.54 6.42 13.23
C PRO A 39 -7.66 5.56 14.13
N LEU A 40 -7.87 5.62 15.44
CA LEU A 40 -7.09 4.82 16.38
C LEU A 40 -7.36 3.33 16.20
N ASP A 41 -8.62 2.96 15.99
CA ASP A 41 -9.00 1.57 15.75
C ASP A 41 -8.46 1.07 14.41
N VAL A 42 -8.42 1.92 13.39
CA VAL A 42 -7.79 1.58 12.12
C VAL A 42 -6.34 1.19 12.36
N LEU A 43 -5.59 2.03 13.07
CA LEU A 43 -4.18 1.76 13.33
C LEU A 43 -3.98 0.51 14.19
N ASN A 44 -4.88 0.25 15.13
CA ASN A 44 -4.79 -0.92 16.00
C ASN A 44 -5.09 -2.23 15.27
N ASN A 45 -5.72 -2.17 14.10
CA ASN A 45 -6.07 -3.35 13.32
C ASN A 45 -5.05 -3.67 12.23
N ILE A 46 -4.00 -2.88 12.11
CA ILE A 46 -3.00 -3.05 11.06
C ILE A 46 -1.63 -3.29 11.68
N GLY A 47 -0.97 -4.35 11.22
CA GLY A 47 0.44 -4.58 11.51
C GLY A 47 1.27 -4.18 10.30
N CYS A 48 2.43 -3.63 10.55
CA CYS A 48 3.36 -3.26 9.50
C CYS A 48 4.77 -3.71 9.87
N GLU A 49 5.42 -4.40 8.95
CA GLU A 49 6.76 -4.90 9.15
C GLU A 49 7.62 -4.50 7.96
N PHE A 50 8.79 -3.99 8.24
CA PHE A 50 9.75 -3.58 7.21
C PHE A 50 10.91 -4.55 7.16
N ASN A 51 11.15 -5.08 5.97
CA ASN A 51 12.38 -5.81 5.67
C ASN A 51 13.10 -5.07 4.54
N TYR A 52 14.29 -5.54 4.17
CA TYR A 52 15.02 -4.92 3.09
C TYR A 52 14.19 -4.95 1.80
N LYS A 53 13.82 -3.77 1.30
CA LYS A 53 13.03 -3.58 0.08
C LYS A 53 11.67 -4.29 0.10
N GLN A 54 11.10 -4.46 1.29
CA GLN A 54 9.85 -5.17 1.43
C GLN A 54 9.05 -4.60 2.59
N ILE A 55 7.77 -4.38 2.36
CA ILE A 55 6.83 -3.93 3.39
C ILE A 55 5.74 -4.98 3.50
N ILE A 56 5.49 -5.48 4.69
CA ILE A 56 4.46 -6.47 4.95
C ILE A 56 3.37 -5.82 5.80
N LEU A 57 2.16 -5.79 5.26
CA LEU A 57 0.99 -5.26 5.95
C LEU A 57 0.07 -6.43 6.32
N THR A 58 -0.34 -6.49 7.57
CA THR A 58 -1.30 -7.48 8.04
C THR A 58 -2.50 -6.78 8.63
N PHE A 59 -3.69 -7.34 8.41
CA PHE A 59 -4.94 -6.72 8.81
C PHE A 59 -5.75 -7.70 9.65
N LYS A 60 -6.28 -7.24 10.77
CA LYS A 60 -7.18 -8.04 11.59
C LYS A 60 -8.59 -8.06 11.03
N SER A 61 -8.97 -7.00 10.31
CA SER A 61 -10.30 -6.85 9.73
C SER A 61 -10.29 -7.18 8.25
N ASN A 62 -11.17 -8.07 7.82
CA ASN A 62 -11.35 -8.39 6.40
C ASN A 62 -11.80 -7.17 5.60
N ASN A 63 -12.64 -6.33 6.18
CA ASN A 63 -13.14 -5.14 5.49
C ASN A 63 -12.00 -4.16 5.20
N MET A 64 -11.11 -3.96 6.16
CA MET A 64 -9.95 -3.10 5.97
C MET A 64 -8.99 -3.69 4.95
N PHE A 65 -8.78 -4.99 5.00
CA PHE A 65 -7.95 -5.70 4.03
C PHE A 65 -8.48 -5.49 2.60
N ASN A 66 -9.78 -5.69 2.41
CA ASN A 66 -10.40 -5.49 1.10
C ASN A 66 -10.32 -4.06 0.62
N LYS A 67 -10.48 -3.10 1.51
CA LYS A 67 -10.34 -1.67 1.17
C LYS A 67 -8.92 -1.37 0.69
N MET A 68 -7.93 -1.89 1.38
CA MET A 68 -6.54 -1.67 1.00
C MET A 68 -6.22 -2.32 -0.34
N ILE A 69 -6.75 -3.52 -0.60
CA ILE A 69 -6.59 -4.16 -1.90
C ILE A 69 -7.14 -3.27 -3.01
N GLY A 70 -8.31 -2.68 -2.81
CA GLY A 70 -8.89 -1.75 -3.77
C GLY A 70 -8.01 -0.54 -4.00
N LYS A 71 -7.39 -0.03 -2.93
CA LYS A 71 -6.52 1.14 -3.03
C LYS A 71 -5.24 0.86 -3.81
N ILE A 72 -4.63 -0.30 -3.60
CA ILE A 72 -3.36 -0.63 -4.26
C ILE A 72 -3.56 -1.23 -5.65
N ASN A 73 -4.80 -1.50 -6.03
CA ASN A 73 -5.08 -2.00 -7.37
C ASN A 73 -4.62 -1.00 -8.41
N GLY A 74 -3.75 -1.43 -9.32
CA GLY A 74 -3.23 -0.56 -10.35
C GLY A 74 -2.01 0.27 -9.94
N VAL A 75 -1.53 0.13 -8.72
CA VAL A 75 -0.35 0.90 -8.26
C VAL A 75 0.86 0.64 -9.14
N ASN A 76 0.97 -0.55 -9.73
CA ASN A 76 2.07 -0.92 -10.62
C ASN A 76 2.13 -0.04 -11.88
N ASN A 77 1.05 0.66 -12.19
CA ASN A 77 1.01 1.53 -13.36
C ASN A 77 1.87 2.79 -13.15
N TRP A 78 2.14 3.15 -11.89
CA TRP A 78 2.86 4.38 -11.60
C TRP A 78 3.95 4.24 -10.52
N LEU A 79 4.01 3.11 -9.81
CA LEU A 79 5.13 2.77 -8.93
C LEU A 79 5.71 1.43 -9.36
N GLU A 80 7.02 1.32 -9.39
CA GLU A 80 7.67 0.06 -9.74
C GLU A 80 7.75 -0.82 -8.50
N VAL A 81 6.69 -1.57 -8.26
CA VAL A 81 6.56 -2.48 -7.12
C VAL A 81 5.95 -3.79 -7.55
N ASN A 82 6.22 -4.84 -6.79
CA ASN A 82 5.52 -6.11 -6.88
C ASN A 82 4.61 -6.24 -5.67
N ILE A 83 3.35 -6.52 -5.92
CA ILE A 83 2.36 -6.70 -4.86
C ILE A 83 2.01 -8.17 -4.78
N ARG A 84 2.09 -8.72 -3.58
CA ARG A 84 1.64 -10.08 -3.29
C ARG A 84 0.56 -10.03 -2.23
N ILE A 85 -0.53 -10.75 -2.48
CA ILE A 85 -1.68 -10.75 -1.60
C ILE A 85 -1.89 -12.17 -1.08
N ASN A 86 -1.99 -12.31 0.25
CA ASN A 86 -2.30 -13.57 0.89
C ASN A 86 -3.64 -13.44 1.60
N ASP A 87 -4.69 -13.93 0.95
CA ASP A 87 -6.05 -13.82 1.47
C ASP A 87 -6.27 -14.59 2.76
N LYS A 88 -5.53 -15.66 2.97
CA LYS A 88 -5.70 -16.50 4.16
C LYS A 88 -5.26 -15.77 5.43
N ASN A 89 -4.24 -14.91 5.30
CA ASN A 89 -3.66 -14.21 6.44
C ASN A 89 -3.99 -12.72 6.45
N ASN A 90 -4.82 -12.25 5.53
CA ASN A 90 -5.10 -10.83 5.34
C ASN A 90 -3.79 -10.04 5.26
N GLU A 91 -2.90 -10.50 4.40
CA GLU A 91 -1.55 -9.97 4.29
C GLU A 91 -1.30 -9.42 2.90
N ILE A 92 -0.68 -8.25 2.85
CA ILE A 92 -0.24 -7.62 1.61
C ILE A 92 1.26 -7.39 1.72
N VAL A 93 2.01 -7.87 0.72
CA VAL A 93 3.45 -7.68 0.67
C VAL A 93 3.78 -6.80 -0.52
N VAL A 94 4.48 -5.71 -0.25
CA VAL A 94 4.94 -4.76 -1.27
C VAL A 94 6.45 -4.90 -1.38
N ILE A 95 6.92 -5.28 -2.55
CA ILE A 95 8.35 -5.52 -2.81
C ILE A 95 8.84 -4.48 -3.82
N PHE A 96 9.96 -3.82 -3.52
CA PHE A 96 10.50 -2.78 -4.39
C PHE A 96 12.05 -2.79 -4.50
#